data_7d6d849f8b03a263a65de0261ec4294d
#
_entry.id   7d6d849f8b03a263a65de0261ec4294d
#
_cell.length_a   1.000
_cell.length_b   1.000
_cell.length_c   1.000
_cell.angle_alpha   90.00
_cell.angle_beta   90.00
_cell.angle_gamma   90.00
#
_symmetry.space_group_name_H-M   'P 1'
#
loop_
_entity.id
_entity.type
_entity.pdbx_description
1 polymer ?
#
loop_
_entity_poly.entity_id
_entity_poly.type
_entity_poly.pdbx_seq_one_letter_code
_entity_poly.pdbx_strand_id
1 'polypeptide(L)'
;CDFIITKNYLMDMVSLLNSDNDIVAASPKIKHAYLRDTIWWHGFNLTWSYLKFQKTMNLKKKRTMDNESFKGIIKTDAIAGCCSFYNPHALKIAGLEDEDFIFGPEDAELSFRLKKIGKLIVNLDTFTFHKIARSINVSGWYYRSYNETKGFLMLINKIGTPSDKFFGYLYHLLRIPYFFILLFLKKRSKEKVF
;
A
#
# COMPACT_ATOMS: atom_id res chain seq x y z
N CYS A 1 4.58 9.36 -13.78
CA CYS A 1 5.29 8.71 -12.68
C CYS A 1 5.50 9.69 -11.53
N ASP A 2 5.09 9.32 -10.33
CA ASP A 2 5.03 10.24 -9.18
C ASP A 2 6.16 10.06 -8.17
N PHE A 3 7.28 9.41 -8.56
CA PHE A 3 8.43 9.26 -7.68
C PHE A 3 9.76 9.72 -8.33
N ILE A 4 10.75 10.03 -7.50
CA ILE A 4 12.06 10.53 -7.88
C ILE A 4 13.09 9.56 -7.29
N ILE A 5 13.90 8.95 -8.16
CA ILE A 5 14.96 8.02 -7.77
C ILE A 5 16.22 8.75 -7.32
N THR A 6 16.98 8.13 -6.41
CA THR A 6 18.30 8.57 -5.98
C THR A 6 19.41 7.90 -6.79
N LYS A 7 20.65 8.40 -6.68
CA LYS A 7 21.78 8.02 -7.55
C LYS A 7 22.05 6.51 -7.62
N ASN A 8 22.05 5.81 -6.49
CA ASN A 8 22.43 4.38 -6.44
C ASN A 8 21.24 3.43 -6.36
N TYR A 9 20.05 3.97 -6.44
CA TYR A 9 18.79 3.26 -6.21
C TYR A 9 18.66 1.92 -6.95
N LEU A 10 18.92 1.90 -8.27
CA LEU A 10 18.78 0.68 -9.07
C LEU A 10 19.82 -0.37 -8.68
N MET A 11 21.08 0.04 -8.50
CA MET A 11 22.15 -0.86 -8.10
C MET A 11 21.89 -1.49 -6.73
N ASP A 12 21.50 -0.67 -5.76
CA ASP A 12 21.23 -1.14 -4.40
C ASP A 12 20.10 -2.17 -4.39
N MET A 13 19.01 -1.90 -5.14
CA MET A 13 17.86 -2.79 -5.18
C MET A 13 18.15 -4.10 -5.93
N VAL A 14 18.89 -4.04 -7.05
CA VAL A 14 19.30 -5.24 -7.80
C VAL A 14 20.27 -6.08 -6.98
N SER A 15 21.27 -5.46 -6.34
CA SER A 15 22.22 -6.15 -5.47
C SER A 15 21.51 -6.84 -4.30
N LEU A 16 20.50 -6.19 -3.73
CA LEU A 16 19.71 -6.73 -2.65
C LEU A 16 18.91 -7.96 -3.08
N LEU A 17 18.21 -7.91 -4.24
CA LEU A 17 17.50 -9.06 -4.77
C LEU A 17 18.40 -10.25 -5.07
N ASN A 18 19.65 -9.99 -5.46
CA ASN A 18 20.64 -11.03 -5.78
C ASN A 18 21.42 -11.53 -4.55
N SER A 19 21.28 -10.91 -3.39
CA SER A 19 22.03 -11.26 -2.18
C SER A 19 21.52 -12.52 -1.48
N ASP A 20 20.27 -12.88 -1.68
CA ASP A 20 19.61 -14.04 -1.07
C ASP A 20 18.50 -14.54 -2.02
N ASN A 21 18.60 -15.79 -2.45
CA ASN A 21 17.63 -16.41 -3.38
C ASN A 21 16.21 -16.47 -2.82
N ASP A 22 16.02 -16.39 -1.51
CA ASP A 22 14.70 -16.34 -0.88
C ASP A 22 14.04 -14.97 -1.01
N ILE A 23 14.76 -13.91 -1.40
CA ILE A 23 14.17 -12.58 -1.59
C ILE A 23 13.43 -12.56 -2.91
N VAL A 24 12.12 -12.45 -2.84
CA VAL A 24 11.23 -12.45 -4.02
C VAL A 24 10.76 -11.06 -4.42
N ALA A 25 10.78 -10.12 -3.47
CA ALA A 25 10.51 -8.71 -3.74
C ALA A 25 11.19 -7.79 -2.73
N ALA A 26 11.55 -6.61 -3.20
CA ALA A 26 12.22 -5.59 -2.40
C ALA A 26 11.68 -4.19 -2.74
N SER A 27 11.75 -3.29 -1.77
CA SER A 27 11.44 -1.87 -1.95
C SER A 27 12.42 -1.03 -1.11
N PRO A 28 12.76 0.18 -1.52
CA PRO A 28 13.47 1.11 -0.65
C PRO A 28 12.53 1.75 0.35
N LYS A 29 13.06 2.45 1.32
CA LYS A 29 12.32 3.43 2.12
C LYS A 29 11.79 4.54 1.21
N ILE A 30 10.54 4.94 1.37
CA ILE A 30 9.91 5.97 0.54
C ILE A 30 9.68 7.23 1.39
N LYS A 31 10.22 8.35 0.94
CA LYS A 31 10.12 9.66 1.59
C LYS A 31 9.15 10.58 0.83
N HIS A 32 8.66 11.61 1.50
CA HIS A 32 7.86 12.65 0.86
C HIS A 32 8.71 13.53 -0.06
N ALA A 33 8.28 13.76 -1.30
CA ALA A 33 9.01 14.63 -2.23
C ALA A 33 9.11 16.09 -1.75
N TYR A 34 8.12 16.58 -1.01
CA TYR A 34 8.05 17.96 -0.52
C TYR A 34 8.47 18.13 0.95
N LEU A 35 8.53 17.04 1.71
CA LEU A 35 8.98 16.98 3.10
C LEU A 35 10.10 15.95 3.18
N ARG A 36 11.27 16.32 2.67
CA ARG A 36 12.38 15.39 2.36
C ARG A 36 12.89 14.58 3.55
N ASP A 37 12.74 15.07 4.77
CA ASP A 37 13.13 14.37 5.99
C ASP A 37 11.99 13.56 6.62
N THR A 38 10.87 13.42 5.90
CA THR A 38 9.71 12.69 6.39
C THR A 38 9.52 11.40 5.61
N ILE A 39 9.43 10.29 6.32
CA ILE A 39 9.12 8.99 5.76
C ILE A 39 7.62 8.93 5.43
N TRP A 40 7.31 8.53 4.21
CA TRP A 40 5.95 8.21 3.79
C TRP A 40 5.64 6.72 3.97
N TRP A 41 6.62 5.85 3.64
CA TRP A 41 6.46 4.42 3.73
C TRP A 41 7.81 3.73 3.98
N HIS A 42 7.80 2.69 4.83
CA HIS A 42 8.97 1.86 5.13
C HIS A 42 8.59 0.40 5.44
N GLY A 43 7.48 -0.05 4.92
CA GLY A 43 6.96 -1.41 5.09
C GLY A 43 5.52 -1.45 5.58
N PHE A 44 4.90 -2.62 5.43
CA PHE A 44 3.56 -2.91 5.92
C PHE A 44 3.58 -4.14 6.82
N ASN A 45 2.75 -4.12 7.86
CA ASN A 45 2.24 -5.32 8.50
C ASN A 45 0.80 -5.49 8.06
N LEU A 46 0.49 -6.62 7.43
CA LEU A 46 -0.87 -6.95 7.04
C LEU A 46 -1.54 -7.69 8.19
N THR A 47 -2.51 -7.04 8.81
CA THR A 47 -3.30 -7.61 9.88
C THR A 47 -4.78 -7.58 9.52
N TRP A 48 -5.50 -8.65 9.85
CA TRP A 48 -6.95 -8.64 9.82
C TRP A 48 -7.47 -8.09 11.14
N SER A 49 -8.38 -7.14 11.06
CA SER A 49 -9.26 -6.81 12.17
C SER A 49 -10.62 -7.47 11.93
N TYR A 50 -11.37 -7.74 12.98
CA TYR A 50 -12.71 -8.36 12.89
C TYR A 50 -13.70 -7.59 12.00
N LEU A 51 -13.41 -6.33 11.67
CA LEU A 51 -14.31 -5.47 10.92
C LEU A 51 -13.77 -5.10 9.53
N LYS A 52 -12.46 -5.15 9.33
CA LYS A 52 -11.83 -4.77 8.05
C LYS A 52 -10.42 -5.33 7.94
N PHE A 53 -9.96 -5.51 6.72
CA PHE A 53 -8.55 -5.68 6.43
C PHE A 53 -7.80 -4.36 6.73
N GLN A 54 -6.83 -4.41 7.61
CA GLN A 54 -5.99 -3.25 7.93
C GLN A 54 -4.58 -3.44 7.39
N LYS A 55 -4.18 -2.53 6.52
CA LYS A 55 -2.75 -2.27 6.31
C LYS A 55 -2.27 -1.44 7.50
N THR A 56 -1.67 -2.07 8.47
CA THR A 56 -1.01 -1.33 9.54
C THR A 56 0.36 -0.92 9.03
N MET A 57 0.50 0.32 8.61
CA MET A 57 1.82 0.91 8.42
C MET A 57 2.51 0.91 9.78
N ASN A 58 3.79 0.49 9.83
CA ASN A 58 4.62 0.62 11.03
C ASN A 58 4.79 2.10 11.46
N LEU A 59 4.25 3.02 10.71
CA LEU A 59 4.17 4.44 11.02
C LEU A 59 2.96 4.69 11.92
N LYS A 60 3.19 4.70 13.23
CA LYS A 60 2.18 5.13 14.20
C LYS A 60 1.77 6.60 14.05
N LYS A 61 2.49 7.40 13.26
CA LYS A 61 2.22 8.82 13.01
C LYS A 61 2.32 9.11 11.51
N LYS A 62 1.42 9.92 10.98
CA LYS A 62 1.34 10.36 9.57
C LYS A 62 2.59 11.09 9.05
N ARG A 63 3.51 11.51 9.90
CA ARG A 63 4.74 12.21 9.55
C ARG A 63 5.83 11.77 10.53
N THR A 64 6.51 10.71 10.18
CA THR A 64 7.66 10.24 10.94
C THR A 64 8.93 10.83 10.33
N MET A 65 9.71 11.53 11.14
CA MET A 65 11.01 12.03 10.72
C MET A 65 11.96 10.86 10.48
N ASP A 66 12.71 10.93 9.38
CA ASP A 66 13.77 9.99 9.10
C ASP A 66 14.95 10.22 10.06
N ASN A 67 15.41 9.17 10.70
CA ASN A 67 16.51 9.19 11.65
C ASN A 67 17.24 7.83 11.68
N GLU A 68 18.25 7.70 12.53
CA GLU A 68 19.09 6.51 12.64
C GLU A 68 18.34 5.22 12.98
N SER A 69 17.13 5.29 13.52
CA SER A 69 16.33 4.09 13.79
C SER A 69 15.70 3.47 12.53
N PHE A 70 15.72 4.20 11.39
CA PHE A 70 15.20 3.75 10.11
C PHE A 70 16.33 3.36 9.16
N LYS A 71 17.19 2.41 9.59
CA LYS A 71 18.32 1.87 8.83
C LYS A 71 18.29 0.34 8.75
N GLY A 72 19.08 -0.20 7.83
CA GLY A 72 19.23 -1.64 7.61
C GLY A 72 18.10 -2.25 6.75
N ILE A 73 18.01 -3.56 6.82
CA ILE A 73 17.07 -4.34 6.02
C ILE A 73 16.01 -4.95 6.93
N ILE A 74 14.75 -4.76 6.60
CA ILE A 74 13.65 -5.31 7.37
C ILE A 74 12.72 -6.17 6.50
N LYS A 75 12.07 -7.16 7.12
CA LYS A 75 10.98 -7.91 6.48
C LYS A 75 9.71 -7.09 6.49
N THR A 76 8.88 -7.30 5.47
CA THR A 76 7.57 -6.67 5.33
C THR A 76 6.53 -7.69 4.87
N ASP A 77 5.26 -7.40 5.07
CA ASP A 77 4.17 -8.24 4.60
C ASP A 77 3.66 -7.82 3.21
N ALA A 78 3.95 -6.59 2.79
CA ALA A 78 3.63 -6.12 1.46
C ALA A 78 4.63 -5.07 0.99
N ILE A 79 4.74 -4.94 -0.34
CA ILE A 79 5.56 -3.95 -1.03
C ILE A 79 4.65 -2.84 -1.56
N ALA A 80 5.11 -1.60 -1.53
CA ALA A 80 4.37 -0.49 -2.11
C ALA A 80 4.51 -0.50 -3.63
N GLY A 81 3.39 -0.54 -4.36
CA GLY A 81 3.37 -0.67 -5.82
C GLY A 81 4.06 0.46 -6.57
N CYS A 82 4.18 1.66 -5.98
CA CYS A 82 4.85 2.79 -6.62
C CYS A 82 6.38 2.64 -6.72
N CYS A 83 7.00 1.71 -5.97
CA CYS A 83 8.45 1.56 -5.93
C CYS A 83 8.86 0.14 -5.51
N SER A 84 8.64 -0.81 -6.40
CA SER A 84 8.82 -2.23 -6.15
C SER A 84 9.81 -2.85 -7.14
N PHE A 85 10.61 -3.79 -6.61
CA PHE A 85 11.49 -4.66 -7.38
C PHE A 85 11.09 -6.10 -7.11
N TYR A 86 10.97 -6.87 -8.15
CA TYR A 86 10.56 -8.26 -8.08
C TYR A 86 11.63 -9.18 -8.67
N ASN A 87 11.81 -10.33 -8.05
CA ASN A 87 12.53 -11.44 -8.69
C ASN A 87 11.67 -11.94 -9.87
N PRO A 88 12.20 -11.94 -11.11
CA PRO A 88 11.41 -12.32 -12.29
C PRO A 88 10.86 -13.75 -12.23
N HIS A 89 11.63 -14.69 -11.64
CA HIS A 89 11.19 -16.08 -11.50
C HIS A 89 10.04 -16.19 -10.50
N ALA A 90 10.15 -15.53 -9.35
CA ALA A 90 9.08 -15.51 -8.36
C ALA A 90 7.81 -14.83 -8.89
N LEU A 91 7.96 -13.74 -9.66
CA LEU A 91 6.84 -13.07 -10.29
C LEU A 91 6.14 -13.96 -11.32
N LYS A 92 6.92 -14.75 -12.08
CA LYS A 92 6.36 -15.74 -13.02
C LYS A 92 5.55 -16.84 -12.31
N ILE A 93 5.98 -17.29 -11.13
CA ILE A 93 5.27 -18.28 -10.32
C ILE A 93 4.03 -17.67 -9.66
N ALA A 94 4.16 -16.49 -9.07
CA ALA A 94 3.06 -15.79 -8.41
C ALA A 94 1.96 -15.34 -9.39
N GLY A 95 2.32 -15.10 -10.66
CA GLY A 95 1.54 -14.35 -11.62
C GLY A 95 1.75 -12.84 -11.49
N LEU A 96 1.36 -12.09 -12.50
CA LEU A 96 1.42 -10.63 -12.52
C LEU A 96 0.36 -10.00 -11.61
N GLU A 97 0.33 -8.67 -11.56
CA GLU A 97 -0.76 -7.92 -10.92
C GLU A 97 -2.11 -8.33 -11.53
N ASP A 98 -3.10 -8.41 -10.70
CA ASP A 98 -4.44 -8.79 -11.08
C ASP A 98 -5.19 -7.59 -11.67
N GLU A 99 -5.50 -7.65 -12.94
CA GLU A 99 -6.11 -6.56 -13.73
C GLU A 99 -7.53 -6.17 -13.26
N ASP A 100 -8.17 -7.00 -12.46
CA ASP A 100 -9.47 -6.67 -11.87
C ASP A 100 -9.38 -5.54 -10.81
N PHE A 101 -8.17 -5.30 -10.25
CA PHE A 101 -7.91 -4.20 -9.32
C PHE A 101 -7.60 -2.91 -10.07
N ILE A 102 -8.60 -2.06 -10.26
CA ILE A 102 -8.42 -0.77 -10.94
C ILE A 102 -7.70 0.25 -10.05
N PHE A 103 -7.91 0.17 -8.72
CA PHE A 103 -7.32 1.09 -7.75
C PHE A 103 -7.30 0.47 -6.36
N GLY A 104 -6.08 0.22 -5.81
CA GLY A 104 -5.78 -0.38 -4.49
C GLY A 104 -6.73 -1.50 -4.06
N PRO A 105 -6.36 -2.51 -3.37
CA PRO A 105 -5.07 -2.90 -2.81
C PRO A 105 -4.32 -3.97 -3.67
N GLU A 106 -4.16 -3.73 -4.95
CA GLU A 106 -3.45 -4.60 -5.92
C GLU A 106 -2.06 -5.01 -5.41
N ASP A 107 -1.32 -4.04 -4.87
CA ASP A 107 0.01 -4.25 -4.31
C ASP A 107 0.02 -5.23 -3.12
N ALA A 108 -1.02 -5.18 -2.30
CA ALA A 108 -1.18 -6.11 -1.17
C ALA A 108 -1.56 -7.52 -1.65
N GLU A 109 -2.39 -7.65 -2.68
CA GLU A 109 -2.79 -8.93 -3.24
C GLU A 109 -1.58 -9.66 -3.86
N LEU A 110 -0.82 -8.97 -4.72
CA LEU A 110 0.41 -9.52 -5.30
C LEU A 110 1.44 -9.86 -4.21
N SER A 111 1.63 -8.99 -3.23
CA SER A 111 2.53 -9.22 -2.10
C SER A 111 2.13 -10.48 -1.31
N PHE A 112 0.84 -10.71 -1.13
CA PHE A 112 0.35 -11.89 -0.44
C PHE A 112 0.68 -13.19 -1.19
N ARG A 113 0.60 -13.18 -2.53
CA ARG A 113 1.01 -14.33 -3.37
C ARG A 113 2.52 -14.53 -3.31
N LEU A 114 3.30 -13.47 -3.47
CA LEU A 114 4.77 -13.52 -3.41
C LEU A 114 5.29 -13.99 -2.05
N LYS A 115 4.66 -13.58 -0.95
CA LYS A 115 5.04 -13.97 0.41
C LYS A 115 4.94 -15.49 0.66
N LYS A 116 4.14 -16.22 -0.12
CA LYS A 116 4.06 -17.68 -0.07
C LYS A 116 5.27 -18.37 -0.74
N ILE A 117 5.99 -17.63 -1.59
CA ILE A 117 7.12 -18.11 -2.36
C ILE A 117 8.44 -17.75 -1.66
N GLY A 118 8.52 -16.57 -1.02
CA GLY A 118 9.74 -16.12 -0.39
C GLY A 118 9.57 -14.86 0.46
N LYS A 119 10.68 -14.17 0.69
CA LYS A 119 10.78 -13.00 1.57
C LYS A 119 10.46 -11.71 0.82
N LEU A 120 9.65 -10.86 1.42
CA LEU A 120 9.47 -9.47 1.02
C LEU A 120 10.29 -8.59 1.97
N ILE A 121 11.09 -7.69 1.44
CA ILE A 121 12.01 -6.88 2.24
C ILE A 121 11.97 -5.39 1.87
N VAL A 122 12.36 -4.56 2.84
CA VAL A 122 12.58 -3.13 2.65
C VAL A 122 14.03 -2.81 3.01
N ASN A 123 14.73 -2.16 2.10
CA ASN A 123 16.02 -1.56 2.38
C ASN A 123 15.81 -0.14 2.91
N LEU A 124 16.09 0.08 4.20
CA LEU A 124 15.92 1.38 4.85
C LEU A 124 17.13 2.32 4.60
N ASP A 125 18.24 1.80 4.11
CA ASP A 125 19.44 2.60 3.78
C ASP A 125 19.31 3.25 2.39
N THR A 126 18.55 2.62 1.50
CA THR A 126 18.20 3.19 0.19
C THR A 126 16.83 3.85 0.25
N PHE A 127 16.70 5.01 -0.36
CA PHE A 127 15.43 5.74 -0.36
C PHE A 127 15.09 6.35 -1.72
N THR A 128 13.79 6.64 -1.89
CA THR A 128 13.24 7.38 -3.02
C THR A 128 12.23 8.40 -2.52
N PHE A 129 11.85 9.37 -3.37
CA PHE A 129 10.85 10.38 -3.02
C PHE A 129 9.56 10.16 -3.81
N HIS A 130 8.41 10.23 -3.14
CA HIS A 130 7.08 10.11 -3.74
C HIS A 130 6.31 11.43 -3.68
N LYS A 131 5.77 11.86 -4.84
CA LYS A 131 4.89 13.03 -4.97
C LYS A 131 3.44 12.63 -4.68
N ILE A 132 3.14 12.38 -3.44
CA ILE A 132 1.89 11.78 -2.99
C ILE A 132 0.66 12.49 -3.56
N ALA A 133 -0.33 11.70 -3.99
CA ALA A 133 -1.69 12.09 -4.31
C ALA A 133 -1.89 13.01 -5.55
N ARG A 134 -0.90 13.22 -6.40
CA ARG A 134 -1.12 14.04 -7.62
C ARG A 134 -2.06 13.39 -8.62
N SER A 135 -1.91 12.11 -8.88
CA SER A 135 -2.77 11.35 -9.81
C SER A 135 -4.18 11.15 -9.25
N ILE A 136 -4.33 11.13 -7.95
CA ILE A 136 -5.59 10.83 -7.24
C ILE A 136 -6.60 11.99 -7.35
N ASN A 137 -6.12 13.22 -7.40
CA ASN A 137 -6.98 14.41 -7.46
C ASN A 137 -7.72 14.55 -8.80
N VAL A 138 -7.28 13.84 -9.84
CA VAL A 138 -7.88 13.87 -11.18
C VAL A 138 -9.13 12.98 -11.26
N SER A 139 -9.18 11.87 -10.52
CA SER A 139 -10.24 10.86 -10.65
C SER A 139 -11.52 11.14 -9.85
N GLY A 140 -11.51 12.17 -8.99
CA GLY A 140 -12.66 12.49 -8.12
C GLY A 140 -12.84 11.51 -6.94
N TRP A 141 -13.37 12.05 -5.84
CA TRP A 141 -13.52 11.31 -4.58
C TRP A 141 -14.45 10.09 -4.69
N TYR A 142 -15.54 10.19 -5.46
CA TYR A 142 -16.50 9.11 -5.62
C TYR A 142 -15.90 7.89 -6.32
N TYR A 143 -15.26 8.11 -7.46
CA TYR A 143 -14.59 7.05 -8.23
C TYR A 143 -13.53 6.31 -7.40
N ARG A 144 -12.73 7.07 -6.65
CA ARG A 144 -11.73 6.51 -5.75
C ARG A 144 -12.37 5.65 -4.67
N SER A 145 -13.35 6.17 -3.94
CA SER A 145 -13.99 5.46 -2.83
C SER A 145 -14.69 4.19 -3.29
N TYR A 146 -15.31 4.22 -4.47
CA TYR A 146 -15.92 3.06 -5.08
C TYR A 146 -14.89 1.96 -5.39
N ASN A 147 -13.81 2.30 -6.10
CA ASN A 147 -12.79 1.33 -6.48
C ASN A 147 -11.98 0.83 -5.28
N GLU A 148 -11.65 1.66 -4.30
CA GLU A 148 -11.05 1.21 -3.04
C GLU A 148 -11.95 0.20 -2.32
N THR A 149 -13.25 0.46 -2.21
CA THR A 149 -14.20 -0.46 -1.57
C THR A 149 -14.32 -1.76 -2.35
N LYS A 150 -14.49 -1.69 -3.67
CA LYS A 150 -14.51 -2.85 -4.56
C LYS A 150 -13.24 -3.68 -4.41
N GLY A 151 -12.07 -3.05 -4.49
CA GLY A 151 -10.77 -3.71 -4.36
C GLY A 151 -10.59 -4.40 -3.00
N PHE A 152 -11.02 -3.77 -1.90
CA PHE A 152 -10.98 -4.42 -0.58
C PHE A 152 -11.90 -5.63 -0.48
N LEU A 153 -13.11 -5.58 -1.03
CA LEU A 153 -14.01 -6.72 -1.06
C LEU A 153 -13.45 -7.87 -1.91
N MET A 154 -12.83 -7.55 -3.04
CA MET A 154 -12.14 -8.53 -3.87
C MET A 154 -10.96 -9.17 -3.13
N LEU A 155 -10.12 -8.37 -2.46
CA LEU A 155 -9.01 -8.86 -1.65
C LEU A 155 -9.51 -9.81 -0.54
N ILE A 156 -10.54 -9.42 0.21
CA ILE A 156 -11.15 -10.26 1.24
C ILE A 156 -11.64 -11.58 0.67
N ASN A 157 -12.25 -11.56 -0.52
CA ASN A 157 -12.72 -12.78 -1.17
C ASN A 157 -11.59 -13.71 -1.60
N LYS A 158 -10.47 -13.15 -2.06
CA LYS A 158 -9.32 -13.93 -2.54
C LYS A 158 -8.49 -14.55 -1.41
N ILE A 159 -8.25 -13.79 -0.34
CA ILE A 159 -7.28 -14.19 0.70
C ILE A 159 -7.88 -14.31 2.10
N GLY A 160 -9.10 -13.84 2.32
CA GLY A 160 -9.75 -13.86 3.63
C GLY A 160 -10.33 -15.22 4.00
N THR A 161 -10.26 -15.55 5.29
CA THR A 161 -10.99 -16.67 5.89
C THR A 161 -12.51 -16.43 5.83
N PRO A 162 -13.36 -17.44 6.07
CA PRO A 162 -14.82 -17.24 6.17
C PRO A 162 -15.21 -16.14 7.19
N SER A 163 -14.52 -16.09 8.31
CA SER A 163 -14.72 -15.06 9.33
C SER A 163 -14.35 -13.67 8.80
N ASP A 164 -13.21 -13.53 8.12
CA ASP A 164 -12.78 -12.26 7.53
C ASP A 164 -13.77 -11.77 6.48
N LYS A 165 -14.29 -12.67 5.66
CA LYS A 165 -15.33 -12.38 4.67
C LYS A 165 -16.58 -11.84 5.35
N PHE A 166 -17.11 -12.56 6.34
CA PHE A 166 -18.31 -12.16 7.06
C PHE A 166 -18.16 -10.75 7.68
N PHE A 167 -17.12 -10.54 8.47
CA PHE A 167 -16.90 -9.24 9.14
C PHE A 167 -16.50 -8.12 8.17
N GLY A 168 -15.77 -8.45 7.11
CA GLY A 168 -15.42 -7.48 6.07
C GLY A 168 -16.64 -6.98 5.30
N TYR A 169 -17.55 -7.86 4.90
CA TYR A 169 -18.80 -7.47 4.27
C TYR A 169 -19.69 -6.68 5.22
N LEU A 170 -19.83 -7.12 6.46
CA LEU A 170 -20.60 -6.40 7.49
C LEU A 170 -20.05 -4.98 7.69
N TYR A 171 -18.73 -4.82 7.78
CA TYR A 171 -18.09 -3.51 7.89
C TYR A 171 -18.44 -2.59 6.71
N HIS A 172 -18.34 -3.08 5.48
CA HIS A 172 -18.64 -2.28 4.30
C HIS A 172 -20.14 -1.95 4.19
N LEU A 173 -21.02 -2.88 4.57
CA LEU A 173 -22.46 -2.63 4.65
C LEU A 173 -22.79 -1.50 5.65
N LEU A 174 -22.21 -1.53 6.83
CA LEU A 174 -22.42 -0.51 7.86
C LEU A 174 -21.82 0.87 7.49
N ARG A 175 -20.83 0.91 6.59
CA ARG A 175 -20.28 2.16 6.06
C ARG A 175 -21.22 2.90 5.12
N ILE A 176 -22.15 2.22 4.46
CA ILE A 176 -23.06 2.85 3.49
C ILE A 176 -23.86 4.00 4.13
N PRO A 177 -24.63 3.82 5.23
CA PRO A 177 -25.35 4.91 5.87
C PRO A 177 -24.42 6.02 6.38
N TYR A 178 -23.22 5.68 6.87
CA TYR A 178 -22.23 6.68 7.28
C TYR A 178 -21.82 7.60 6.11
N PHE A 179 -21.60 7.07 4.91
CA PHE A 179 -21.32 7.88 3.73
C PHE A 179 -22.46 8.79 3.35
N PHE A 180 -23.70 8.33 3.41
CA PHE A 180 -24.89 9.16 3.15
C PHE A 180 -25.01 10.31 4.16
N ILE A 181 -24.76 10.05 5.44
CA ILE A 181 -24.75 11.08 6.48
C ILE A 181 -23.66 12.13 6.20
N LEU A 182 -22.45 11.71 5.86
CA LEU A 182 -21.36 12.64 5.51
C LEU A 182 -21.69 13.51 4.29
N LEU A 183 -22.29 12.93 3.25
CA LEU A 183 -22.69 13.65 2.05
C LEU A 183 -23.76 14.68 2.39
N PHE A 184 -24.73 14.32 3.20
CA PHE A 184 -25.80 15.22 3.65
C PHE A 184 -25.25 16.40 4.47
N LEU A 185 -24.35 16.12 5.42
CA LEU A 185 -23.71 17.15 6.24
C LEU A 185 -22.83 18.10 5.40
N LYS A 186 -22.09 17.55 4.41
CA LYS A 186 -21.25 18.35 3.51
C LYS A 186 -22.08 19.25 2.58
N LYS A 187 -23.25 18.79 2.12
CA LYS A 187 -24.18 19.61 1.34
C LYS A 187 -24.70 20.78 2.19
N ARG A 188 -25.12 20.51 3.43
CA ARG A 188 -25.63 21.52 4.37
C ARG A 188 -24.58 22.59 4.75
N SER A 189 -23.31 22.22 4.80
CA SER A 189 -22.20 23.16 5.09
C SER A 189 -21.93 24.11 3.92
N LYS A 190 -22.16 23.69 2.68
CA LYS A 190 -22.04 24.57 1.50
C LYS A 190 -23.21 25.54 1.34
N GLU A 191 -24.40 25.16 1.78
CA GLU A 191 -25.60 26.03 1.74
C GLU A 191 -25.59 27.14 2.79
N LYS A 192 -24.70 27.05 3.80
CA LYS A 192 -24.54 28.10 4.85
C LYS A 192 -23.50 29.18 4.52
N VAL A 193 -22.90 29.15 3.34
CA VAL A 193 -21.85 30.09 2.89
C VAL A 193 -22.36 31.03 1.79
N PHE A 194 -23.71 31.10 1.59
CA PHE A 194 -24.39 32.08 0.75
C PHE A 194 -25.39 32.92 1.56
#